data_f4c80f1f9db9151d27748f02288d2eab
#
_entry.id   f4c80f1f9db9151d27748f02288d2eab
#
_cell.length_a   1.000
_cell.length_b   1.000
_cell.length_c   1.000
_cell.angle_alpha   90.00
_cell.angle_beta   90.00
_cell.angle_gamma   90.00
#
_symmetry.space_group_name_H-M   'P 1'
#
loop_
_entity.id
_entity.type
_entity.pdbx_description
1 polymer ?
#
loop_
_entity_poly.entity_id
_entity_poly.type
_entity_poly.pdbx_seq_one_letter_code
_entity_poly.pdbx_strand_id
1 'polypeptide(L)'
;YQRQGVQASAATEYRFMIICAPVASYYGGEVRVKIADHYSRAPQGGTGYAKAAGNYGGQFYPTQLAKNEGYQQVIWTDAATHEYIEEAGTMNLFFRIGDTLITAPTSDSILDGVTRKSILDLAKHLGLKTEVRMLRVAELIEASKSGTLLEIFGSGTAVVVQTIDGFGYKGEKFETPLPENSYALMLKEKLMDIQYNNAEDPFNWRCKVCD
;
A
#
# COMPACT_ATOMS: atom_id res chain seq x y z
N TYR A 1 8.56 8.52 23.93
CA TYR A 1 7.65 8.34 25.06
C TYR A 1 8.41 7.71 26.19
N GLN A 2 8.40 8.32 27.34
CA GLN A 2 9.40 8.01 28.37
C GLN A 2 8.87 8.00 29.80
N ARG A 3 7.55 7.95 29.99
CA ARG A 3 7.00 7.92 31.36
C ARG A 3 6.92 6.48 31.86
N GLN A 4 7.54 6.22 33.02
CA GLN A 4 7.36 4.95 33.74
C GLN A 4 6.03 5.00 34.53
N GLY A 5 5.25 3.92 34.44
CA GLY A 5 3.99 3.77 35.16
C GLY A 5 2.97 2.91 34.46
N VAL A 6 1.95 2.50 35.16
CA VAL A 6 0.84 1.67 34.62
C VAL A 6 -0.37 2.51 34.15
N GLN A 7 -0.28 3.82 34.27
CA GLN A 7 -1.36 4.72 33.88
C GLN A 7 -1.36 5.00 32.40
N ALA A 8 -2.49 4.75 31.74
CA ALA A 8 -2.70 5.13 30.34
C ALA A 8 -2.93 6.64 30.25
N SER A 9 -1.96 7.37 29.72
CA SER A 9 -2.04 8.82 29.52
C SER A 9 -1.17 9.23 28.33
N ALA A 10 -1.44 10.41 27.76
CA ALA A 10 -0.57 10.98 26.75
C ALA A 10 0.83 11.21 27.32
N ALA A 11 1.86 10.93 26.53
CA ALA A 11 3.25 11.22 26.90
C ALA A 11 3.49 12.74 26.89
N THR A 12 4.33 13.22 27.80
CA THR A 12 4.78 14.62 27.86
C THR A 12 6.22 14.78 27.39
N GLU A 13 6.93 13.67 27.25
CA GLU A 13 8.32 13.62 26.76
C GLU A 13 8.44 12.60 25.66
N TYR A 14 9.25 12.90 24.66
CA TYR A 14 9.42 12.07 23.47
C TYR A 14 10.90 11.85 23.18
N ARG A 15 11.22 10.67 22.64
CA ARG A 15 12.55 10.37 22.10
C ARG A 15 12.44 10.18 20.61
N PHE A 16 13.18 10.97 19.84
CA PHE A 16 13.37 10.78 18.41
C PHE A 16 14.65 9.96 18.16
N MET A 17 14.55 8.93 17.31
CA MET A 17 15.69 8.09 16.91
C MET A 17 15.63 7.83 15.42
N ILE A 18 16.79 7.83 14.77
CA ILE A 18 16.97 7.35 13.41
C ILE A 18 17.76 6.06 13.47
N ILE A 19 17.18 4.99 12.92
CA ILE A 19 17.80 3.66 12.88
C ILE A 19 17.93 3.27 11.40
N CYS A 20 19.14 2.92 10.98
CA CYS A 20 19.42 2.45 9.63
C CYS A 20 19.77 0.96 9.68
N ALA A 21 19.17 0.19 8.77
CA ALA A 21 19.49 -1.20 8.56
C ALA A 21 19.59 -1.51 7.06
N PRO A 22 20.57 -2.30 6.61
CA PRO A 22 20.64 -2.73 5.21
C PRO A 22 19.49 -3.70 4.91
N VAL A 23 18.81 -3.50 3.77
CA VAL A 23 17.73 -4.38 3.31
C VAL A 23 17.97 -4.70 1.83
N ALA A 24 18.05 -5.98 1.49
CA ALA A 24 18.24 -6.41 0.10
C ALA A 24 16.91 -6.50 -0.66
N SER A 25 15.91 -7.17 -0.09
CA SER A 25 14.56 -7.28 -0.65
C SER A 25 13.55 -7.49 0.48
N TYR A 26 12.37 -6.88 0.36
CA TYR A 26 11.31 -7.03 1.37
C TYR A 26 10.41 -8.25 1.11
N TYR A 27 10.07 -8.49 -0.14
CA TYR A 27 9.36 -9.69 -0.58
C TYR A 27 10.21 -10.48 -1.57
N GLY A 28 10.24 -11.79 -1.42
CA GLY A 28 10.81 -12.73 -2.36
C GLY A 28 9.71 -13.56 -2.99
N GLY A 29 9.61 -13.55 -4.33
CA GLY A 29 8.65 -14.35 -5.05
C GLY A 29 7.27 -13.72 -5.21
N GLU A 30 6.30 -14.58 -5.51
CA GLU A 30 4.91 -14.24 -5.81
C GLU A 30 4.18 -13.69 -4.57
N VAL A 31 3.42 -12.62 -4.76
CA VAL A 31 2.65 -11.98 -3.68
C VAL A 31 1.16 -12.12 -3.97
N ARG A 32 0.50 -12.95 -3.19
CA ARG A 32 -0.96 -13.10 -3.20
C ARG A 32 -1.57 -12.52 -1.94
N VAL A 33 -2.73 -11.90 -2.05
CA VAL A 33 -3.36 -11.16 -0.96
C VAL A 33 -4.79 -11.62 -0.73
N LYS A 34 -5.26 -11.56 0.51
CA LYS A 34 -6.65 -11.84 0.86
C LYS A 34 -7.40 -10.55 1.13
N ILE A 35 -8.54 -10.33 0.52
CA ILE A 35 -9.41 -9.20 0.85
C ILE A 35 -10.14 -9.51 2.15
N ALA A 36 -10.04 -8.61 3.12
CA ALA A 36 -10.72 -8.73 4.41
C ALA A 36 -12.24 -8.54 4.25
N ASP A 37 -13.01 -9.41 4.87
CA ASP A 37 -14.47 -9.39 4.86
C ASP A 37 -15.08 -9.40 6.28
N HIS A 38 -14.22 -9.36 7.30
CA HIS A 38 -14.60 -9.37 8.70
C HIS A 38 -13.70 -8.52 9.60
N TYR A 39 -12.37 -8.66 9.44
CA TYR A 39 -11.40 -7.92 10.23
C TYR A 39 -11.08 -6.57 9.59
N SER A 40 -10.85 -5.56 10.41
CA SER A 40 -10.47 -4.22 9.96
C SER A 40 -9.12 -3.81 10.53
N ARG A 41 -8.37 -3.01 9.77
CA ARG A 41 -7.09 -2.45 10.19
C ARG A 41 -7.27 -1.26 11.14
N ALA A 42 -8.15 -0.35 10.76
CA ALA A 42 -8.41 0.89 11.49
C ALA A 42 -9.83 1.40 11.18
N PRO A 43 -10.58 1.87 12.16
CA PRO A 43 -11.88 2.49 11.95
C PRO A 43 -11.75 3.95 11.53
N GLN A 44 -12.82 4.52 11.00
CA GLN A 44 -12.96 5.96 10.85
C GLN A 44 -12.87 6.65 12.22
N GLY A 45 -12.22 7.82 12.29
CA GLY A 45 -11.93 8.51 13.53
C GLY A 45 -10.81 7.87 14.37
N GLY A 46 -10.16 6.83 13.85
CA GLY A 46 -9.04 6.13 14.48
C GLY A 46 -7.68 6.73 14.15
N THR A 47 -6.63 5.92 14.34
CA THR A 47 -5.23 6.31 14.16
C THR A 47 -4.58 5.72 12.90
N GLY A 48 -5.38 5.21 11.95
CA GLY A 48 -4.91 4.53 10.75
C GLY A 48 -4.01 5.38 9.85
N TYR A 49 -4.24 6.70 9.84
CA TYR A 49 -3.41 7.66 9.10
C TYR A 49 -1.97 7.78 9.63
N ALA A 50 -1.76 7.44 10.90
CA ALA A 50 -0.47 7.50 11.54
C ALA A 50 0.26 6.16 11.47
N LYS A 51 1.60 6.18 11.35
CA LYS A 51 2.42 4.96 11.40
C LYS A 51 2.66 4.52 12.85
N ALA A 52 1.56 4.34 13.60
CA ALA A 52 1.58 3.98 15.01
C ALA A 52 1.66 2.47 15.19
N ALA A 53 2.48 2.00 16.13
CA ALA A 53 2.69 0.57 16.39
C ALA A 53 1.39 -0.18 16.74
N GLY A 54 0.44 0.49 17.43
CA GLY A 54 -0.86 -0.08 17.78
C GLY A 54 -1.69 -0.52 16.58
N ASN A 55 -1.60 0.19 15.44
CA ASN A 55 -2.32 -0.19 14.22
C ASN A 55 -1.86 -1.54 13.66
N TYR A 56 -0.62 -1.95 13.94
CA TYR A 56 -0.06 -3.21 13.44
C TYR A 56 -0.43 -4.40 14.31
N GLY A 57 -0.65 -4.18 15.62
CA GLY A 57 -1.03 -5.26 16.55
C GLY A 57 -2.33 -5.95 16.13
N GLY A 58 -3.34 -5.20 15.74
CA GLY A 58 -4.63 -5.73 15.27
C GLY A 58 -4.56 -6.51 13.95
N GLN A 59 -3.47 -6.33 13.18
CA GLN A 59 -3.29 -6.98 11.89
C GLN A 59 -2.69 -8.40 11.99
N PHE A 60 -1.99 -8.73 13.09
CA PHE A 60 -1.22 -9.98 13.18
C PHE A 60 -2.09 -11.21 13.07
N TYR A 61 -3.19 -11.26 13.80
CA TYR A 61 -4.06 -12.44 13.79
C TYR A 61 -4.74 -12.65 12.42
N PRO A 62 -5.42 -11.66 11.80
CA PRO A 62 -5.99 -11.85 10.46
C PRO A 62 -4.94 -12.16 9.40
N THR A 63 -3.75 -11.56 9.49
CA THR A 63 -2.65 -11.87 8.57
C THR A 63 -2.17 -13.31 8.73
N GLN A 64 -2.13 -13.83 9.96
CA GLN A 64 -1.78 -15.23 10.19
C GLN A 64 -2.85 -16.17 9.61
N LEU A 65 -4.14 -15.83 9.73
CA LEU A 65 -5.21 -16.61 9.10
C LEU A 65 -5.05 -16.63 7.57
N ALA A 66 -4.80 -15.47 6.97
CA ALA A 66 -4.54 -15.37 5.53
C ALA A 66 -3.32 -16.19 5.09
N LYS A 67 -2.24 -16.17 5.87
CA LYS A 67 -1.04 -17.00 5.60
C LYS A 67 -1.34 -18.50 5.62
N ASN A 68 -2.17 -18.96 6.54
CA ASN A 68 -2.58 -20.36 6.62
C ASN A 68 -3.39 -20.79 5.36
N GLU A 69 -4.00 -19.83 4.65
CA GLU A 69 -4.71 -20.04 3.39
C GLU A 69 -3.81 -19.83 2.14
N GLY A 70 -2.51 -19.51 2.34
CA GLY A 70 -1.54 -19.32 1.26
C GLY A 70 -1.37 -17.90 0.77
N TYR A 71 -1.93 -16.90 1.46
CA TYR A 71 -1.77 -15.49 1.13
C TYR A 71 -0.63 -14.85 1.95
N GLN A 72 0.12 -13.92 1.36
CA GLN A 72 1.22 -13.23 2.02
C GLN A 72 0.75 -12.02 2.82
N GLN A 73 -0.34 -11.36 2.40
CA GLN A 73 -0.86 -10.14 3.00
C GLN A 73 -2.39 -10.08 2.95
N VAL A 74 -2.94 -9.11 3.68
CA VAL A 74 -4.36 -8.79 3.68
C VAL A 74 -4.56 -7.43 3.02
N ILE A 75 -5.51 -7.34 2.08
CA ILE A 75 -6.10 -6.07 1.64
C ILE A 75 -7.21 -5.72 2.64
N TRP A 76 -7.06 -4.60 3.27
CA TRP A 76 -8.04 -4.08 4.23
C TRP A 76 -9.17 -3.37 3.53
N THR A 77 -10.34 -3.49 4.10
CA THR A 77 -11.57 -2.83 3.68
C THR A 77 -12.09 -1.93 4.80
N ASP A 78 -12.98 -1.01 4.46
CA ASP A 78 -13.62 -0.13 5.43
C ASP A 78 -14.27 -0.90 6.58
N ALA A 79 -14.08 -0.40 7.79
CA ALA A 79 -14.54 -1.09 9.02
C ALA A 79 -16.06 -1.14 9.18
N ALA A 80 -16.81 -0.34 8.44
CA ALA A 80 -18.27 -0.24 8.59
C ALA A 80 -19.03 -1.23 7.71
N THR A 81 -18.60 -1.38 6.46
CA THR A 81 -19.36 -2.18 5.47
C THR A 81 -18.55 -3.29 4.82
N HIS A 82 -17.23 -3.23 4.86
CA HIS A 82 -16.30 -4.10 4.10
C HIS A 82 -16.55 -4.08 2.59
N GLU A 83 -17.11 -2.98 2.08
CA GLU A 83 -17.39 -2.82 0.65
C GLU A 83 -16.28 -2.08 -0.10
N TYR A 84 -15.53 -1.21 0.59
CA TYR A 84 -14.53 -0.34 -0.01
C TYR A 84 -13.13 -0.77 0.36
N ILE A 85 -12.26 -0.86 -0.64
CA ILE A 85 -10.85 -1.19 -0.46
C ILE A 85 -10.11 0.03 0.08
N GLU A 86 -9.29 -0.18 1.10
CA GLU A 86 -8.46 0.85 1.72
C GLU A 86 -6.98 0.66 1.35
N GLU A 87 -6.24 -0.16 2.09
CA GLU A 87 -4.83 -0.43 1.85
C GLU A 87 -4.44 -1.87 2.19
N ALA A 88 -3.26 -2.33 1.82
CA ALA A 88 -2.71 -3.60 2.30
C ALA A 88 -1.96 -3.40 3.63
N GLY A 89 -1.57 -4.48 4.29
CA GLY A 89 -0.98 -4.46 5.63
C GLY A 89 0.18 -3.49 5.84
N THR A 90 1.02 -3.29 4.83
CA THR A 90 2.21 -2.42 4.89
C THR A 90 2.36 -1.48 3.70
N MET A 91 1.35 -1.40 2.82
CA MET A 91 1.44 -0.73 1.52
C MET A 91 0.13 -0.02 1.18
N ASN A 92 0.22 1.18 0.60
CA ASN A 92 -0.91 1.75 -0.13
C ASN A 92 -1.08 1.00 -1.45
N LEU A 93 -2.32 0.87 -1.92
CA LEU A 93 -2.66 0.07 -3.10
C LEU A 93 -2.97 0.94 -4.32
N PHE A 94 -2.62 0.41 -5.47
CA PHE A 94 -2.98 0.90 -6.78
C PHE A 94 -3.57 -0.22 -7.62
N PHE A 95 -4.58 0.12 -8.42
CA PHE A 95 -5.28 -0.78 -9.32
C PHE A 95 -5.30 -0.17 -10.71
N ARG A 96 -4.81 -0.90 -11.70
CA ARG A 96 -4.96 -0.50 -13.10
C ARG A 96 -6.17 -1.20 -13.70
N ILE A 97 -7.24 -0.44 -13.96
CA ILE A 97 -8.45 -0.92 -14.63
C ILE A 97 -8.55 -0.20 -15.97
N GLY A 98 -8.42 -0.93 -17.06
CA GLY A 98 -8.19 -0.36 -18.40
C GLY A 98 -6.95 0.54 -18.39
N ASP A 99 -7.11 1.79 -18.81
CA ASP A 99 -6.01 2.76 -18.87
C ASP A 99 -5.89 3.62 -17.59
N THR A 100 -6.73 3.37 -16.61
CA THR A 100 -6.80 4.23 -15.41
C THR A 100 -6.14 3.58 -14.22
N LEU A 101 -5.24 4.31 -13.57
CA LEU A 101 -4.60 3.94 -12.31
C LEU A 101 -5.40 4.51 -11.14
N ILE A 102 -5.97 3.65 -10.32
CA ILE A 102 -6.88 4.01 -9.22
C ILE A 102 -6.19 3.75 -7.89
N THR A 103 -6.31 4.67 -6.94
CA THR A 103 -5.87 4.49 -5.55
C THR A 103 -6.86 5.17 -4.60
N ALA A 104 -7.02 4.60 -3.39
CA ALA A 104 -7.88 5.18 -2.38
C ALA A 104 -7.39 6.57 -1.93
N PRO A 105 -8.29 7.53 -1.60
CA PRO A 105 -7.90 8.76 -0.94
C PRO A 105 -7.38 8.47 0.47
N THR A 106 -6.48 9.31 0.96
CA THR A 106 -6.02 9.22 2.35
C THR A 106 -7.15 9.62 3.31
N SER A 107 -7.22 8.94 4.45
CA SER A 107 -8.26 9.13 5.46
C SER A 107 -7.75 8.73 6.84
N ASP A 108 -8.62 8.76 7.85
CA ASP A 108 -8.28 8.29 9.20
C ASP A 108 -7.88 6.82 9.27
N SER A 109 -8.30 6.02 8.29
CA SER A 109 -8.02 4.58 8.22
C SER A 109 -6.86 4.21 7.27
N ILE A 110 -6.39 5.15 6.43
CA ILE A 110 -5.38 4.91 5.39
C ILE A 110 -4.15 5.77 5.63
N LEU A 111 -2.97 5.14 5.65
CA LEU A 111 -1.71 5.86 5.80
C LEU A 111 -1.45 6.81 4.62
N ASP A 112 -1.10 8.06 4.93
CA ASP A 112 -0.69 9.05 3.94
C ASP A 112 0.75 8.80 3.47
N GLY A 113 0.93 7.78 2.63
CA GLY A 113 2.22 7.27 2.20
C GLY A 113 2.99 8.25 1.31
N VAL A 114 4.26 8.54 1.67
CA VAL A 114 5.15 9.37 0.84
C VAL A 114 5.35 8.72 -0.53
N THR A 115 5.65 7.43 -0.58
CA THR A 115 5.83 6.71 -1.86
C THR A 115 4.55 6.74 -2.71
N ARG A 116 3.36 6.66 -2.08
CA ARG A 116 2.09 6.80 -2.80
C ARG A 116 1.97 8.17 -3.47
N LYS A 117 2.33 9.26 -2.78
CA LYS A 117 2.34 10.62 -3.35
C LYS A 117 3.32 10.70 -4.52
N SER A 118 4.54 10.20 -4.33
CA SER A 118 5.57 10.19 -5.40
C SER A 118 5.10 9.43 -6.64
N ILE A 119 4.41 8.30 -6.49
CA ILE A 119 3.85 7.53 -7.60
C ILE A 119 2.75 8.32 -8.32
N LEU A 120 1.86 9.01 -7.60
CA LEU A 120 0.82 9.84 -8.21
C LEU A 120 1.40 11.02 -9.00
N ASP A 121 2.41 11.72 -8.43
CA ASP A 121 3.08 12.82 -9.11
C ASP A 121 3.83 12.33 -10.35
N LEU A 122 4.55 11.22 -10.23
CA LEU A 122 5.26 10.61 -11.35
C LEU A 122 4.31 10.11 -12.45
N ALA A 123 3.21 9.45 -12.09
CA ALA A 123 2.20 8.99 -13.03
C ALA A 123 1.59 10.16 -13.80
N LYS A 124 1.27 11.25 -13.10
CA LYS A 124 0.77 12.49 -13.70
C LYS A 124 1.80 13.12 -14.64
N HIS A 125 3.08 13.17 -14.23
CA HIS A 125 4.19 13.70 -15.05
C HIS A 125 4.35 12.89 -16.35
N LEU A 126 4.13 11.58 -16.29
CA LEU A 126 4.19 10.68 -17.43
C LEU A 126 2.91 10.67 -18.28
N GLY A 127 1.90 11.48 -17.95
CA GLY A 127 0.64 11.55 -18.68
C GLY A 127 -0.29 10.35 -18.46
N LEU A 128 -0.06 9.54 -17.43
CA LEU A 128 -0.95 8.44 -17.10
C LEU A 128 -2.26 8.96 -16.50
N LYS A 129 -3.37 8.34 -16.87
CA LYS A 129 -4.66 8.65 -16.28
C LYS A 129 -4.72 8.10 -14.86
N THR A 130 -4.96 8.96 -13.88
CA THR A 130 -5.04 8.59 -12.47
C THR A 130 -6.36 9.05 -11.87
N GLU A 131 -6.93 8.22 -10.99
CA GLU A 131 -8.09 8.55 -10.18
C GLU A 131 -7.81 8.28 -8.71
N VAL A 132 -8.06 9.28 -7.87
CA VAL A 132 -8.00 9.14 -6.41
C VAL A 132 -9.43 9.02 -5.90
N ARG A 133 -9.88 7.80 -5.73
CA ARG A 133 -11.22 7.47 -5.25
C ARG A 133 -11.25 6.13 -4.53
N MET A 134 -12.28 5.90 -3.75
CA MET A 134 -12.54 4.57 -3.21
C MET A 134 -12.88 3.60 -4.35
N LEU A 135 -12.35 2.38 -4.25
CA LEU A 135 -12.67 1.27 -5.13
C LEU A 135 -13.53 0.26 -4.36
N ARG A 136 -14.66 -0.13 -4.92
CA ARG A 136 -15.49 -1.18 -4.30
C ARG A 136 -14.89 -2.56 -4.55
N VAL A 137 -15.00 -3.47 -3.56
CA VAL A 137 -14.61 -4.88 -3.73
C VAL A 137 -15.37 -5.51 -4.91
N ALA A 138 -16.67 -5.22 -5.05
CA ALA A 138 -17.48 -5.71 -6.17
C ALA A 138 -16.97 -5.21 -7.53
N GLU A 139 -16.55 -3.94 -7.63
CA GLU A 139 -15.96 -3.36 -8.84
C GLU A 139 -14.63 -4.05 -9.21
N LEU A 140 -13.78 -4.33 -8.22
CA LEU A 140 -12.53 -5.06 -8.45
C LEU A 140 -12.78 -6.48 -8.97
N ILE A 141 -13.75 -7.19 -8.39
CA ILE A 141 -14.13 -8.54 -8.83
C ILE A 141 -14.69 -8.51 -10.25
N GLU A 142 -15.56 -7.55 -10.56
CA GLU A 142 -16.11 -7.37 -11.91
C GLU A 142 -15.01 -7.07 -12.93
N ALA A 143 -14.09 -6.16 -12.59
CA ALA A 143 -12.95 -5.84 -13.44
C ALA A 143 -12.03 -7.06 -13.69
N SER A 144 -11.84 -7.90 -12.67
CA SER A 144 -11.09 -9.14 -12.82
C SER A 144 -11.82 -10.14 -13.73
N LYS A 145 -13.12 -10.36 -13.53
CA LYS A 145 -13.94 -11.30 -14.32
C LYS A 145 -14.11 -10.84 -15.78
N SER A 146 -14.19 -9.54 -16.02
CA SER A 146 -14.30 -8.96 -17.38
C SER A 146 -12.96 -8.83 -18.12
N GLY A 147 -11.83 -9.07 -17.42
CA GLY A 147 -10.49 -8.91 -17.99
C GLY A 147 -10.04 -7.46 -18.14
N THR A 148 -10.75 -6.50 -17.53
CA THR A 148 -10.36 -5.08 -17.53
C THR A 148 -9.39 -4.72 -16.43
N LEU A 149 -9.26 -5.54 -15.37
CA LEU A 149 -8.20 -5.44 -14.38
C LEU A 149 -6.88 -5.87 -15.01
N LEU A 150 -5.93 -4.96 -15.10
CA LEU A 150 -4.62 -5.22 -15.72
C LEU A 150 -3.50 -5.38 -14.70
N GLU A 151 -3.53 -4.64 -13.59
CA GLU A 151 -2.48 -4.71 -12.55
C GLU A 151 -3.05 -4.37 -11.18
N ILE A 152 -2.47 -5.00 -10.16
CA ILE A 152 -2.55 -4.55 -8.76
C ILE A 152 -1.13 -4.42 -8.25
N PHE A 153 -0.82 -3.33 -7.56
CA PHE A 153 0.46 -3.20 -6.87
C PHE A 153 0.34 -2.39 -5.58
N GLY A 154 1.23 -2.69 -4.66
CA GLY A 154 1.41 -1.94 -3.42
C GLY A 154 2.60 -1.00 -3.50
N SER A 155 2.54 0.12 -2.78
CA SER A 155 3.62 1.08 -2.64
C SER A 155 3.98 1.33 -1.18
N GLY A 156 5.28 1.46 -0.91
CA GLY A 156 5.79 1.76 0.42
C GLY A 156 7.30 1.96 0.39
N THR A 157 7.88 2.58 1.41
CA THR A 157 9.32 2.93 1.43
C THR A 157 10.23 1.71 1.25
N ALA A 158 9.91 0.58 1.89
CA ALA A 158 10.75 -0.61 1.85
C ALA A 158 10.65 -1.40 0.53
N VAL A 159 9.49 -1.38 -0.11
CA VAL A 159 9.22 -2.15 -1.34
C VAL A 159 9.33 -1.29 -2.59
N VAL A 160 9.29 0.02 -2.45
CA VAL A 160 9.07 1.01 -3.51
C VAL A 160 7.75 0.74 -4.21
N VAL A 161 7.72 -0.26 -5.09
CA VAL A 161 6.53 -0.85 -5.72
C VAL A 161 6.65 -2.37 -5.68
N GLN A 162 5.57 -3.03 -5.26
CA GLN A 162 5.43 -4.49 -5.25
C GLN A 162 4.18 -4.90 -6.04
N THR A 163 4.36 -5.65 -7.10
CA THR A 163 3.25 -6.27 -7.85
C THR A 163 2.53 -7.29 -7.00
N ILE A 164 1.23 -7.43 -7.23
CA ILE A 164 0.37 -8.42 -6.58
C ILE A 164 -0.17 -9.36 -7.66
N ASP A 165 0.20 -10.64 -7.54
CA ASP A 165 -0.03 -11.66 -8.56
C ASP A 165 -1.42 -12.28 -8.50
N GLY A 166 -2.16 -12.02 -7.43
CA GLY A 166 -3.53 -12.47 -7.30
C GLY A 166 -4.15 -12.14 -5.94
N PHE A 167 -5.46 -12.27 -5.87
CA PHE A 167 -6.19 -12.02 -4.64
C PHE A 167 -7.26 -13.07 -4.39
N GLY A 168 -7.65 -13.21 -3.11
CA GLY A 168 -8.75 -14.06 -2.68
C GLY A 168 -9.84 -13.28 -1.98
N TYR A 169 -11.09 -13.65 -2.23
CA TYR A 169 -12.25 -13.08 -1.56
C TYR A 169 -13.36 -14.11 -1.40
N LYS A 170 -13.83 -14.32 -0.18
CA LYS A 170 -14.93 -15.28 0.17
C LYS A 170 -14.76 -16.65 -0.49
N GLY A 171 -13.55 -17.19 -0.46
CA GLY A 171 -13.23 -18.51 -1.01
C GLY A 171 -12.95 -18.55 -2.52
N GLU A 172 -13.25 -17.50 -3.27
CA GLU A 172 -12.85 -17.38 -4.68
C GLU A 172 -11.43 -16.85 -4.79
N LYS A 173 -10.69 -17.32 -5.80
CA LYS A 173 -9.31 -16.87 -6.12
C LYS A 173 -9.31 -16.20 -7.49
N PHE A 174 -8.59 -15.10 -7.58
CA PHE A 174 -8.47 -14.29 -8.78
C PHE A 174 -7.00 -14.09 -9.10
N GLU A 175 -6.63 -14.28 -10.36
CA GLU A 175 -5.30 -13.95 -10.87
C GLU A 175 -5.24 -12.48 -11.26
N THR A 176 -4.09 -11.86 -11.05
CA THR A 176 -3.82 -10.49 -11.52
C THR A 176 -2.85 -10.57 -12.68
N PRO A 177 -3.17 -10.06 -13.85
CA PRO A 177 -2.24 -9.99 -14.96
C PRO A 177 -1.01 -9.13 -14.64
N LEU A 178 0.08 -9.38 -15.37
CA LEU A 178 1.22 -8.48 -15.44
C LEU A 178 1.52 -8.24 -16.92
N PRO A 179 0.98 -7.17 -17.51
CA PRO A 179 1.14 -6.90 -18.94
C PRO A 179 2.57 -6.45 -19.27
N GLU A 180 3.01 -6.64 -20.53
CA GLU A 180 4.33 -6.17 -20.99
C GLU A 180 4.54 -4.66 -20.77
N ASN A 181 3.46 -3.87 -20.94
CA ASN A 181 3.46 -2.43 -20.68
C ASN A 181 3.03 -2.11 -19.23
N SER A 182 3.59 -2.81 -18.25
CA SER A 182 3.24 -2.66 -16.84
C SER A 182 3.53 -1.25 -16.31
N TYR A 183 2.51 -0.61 -15.75
CA TYR A 183 2.65 0.66 -15.03
C TYR A 183 3.42 0.48 -13.72
N ALA A 184 3.19 -0.63 -13.02
CA ALA A 184 3.89 -0.94 -11.78
C ALA A 184 5.41 -1.00 -11.97
N LEU A 185 5.88 -1.76 -12.98
CA LEU A 185 7.30 -1.91 -13.25
C LEU A 185 7.92 -0.60 -13.76
N MET A 186 7.26 0.09 -14.67
CA MET A 186 7.72 1.38 -15.19
C MET A 186 7.83 2.45 -14.09
N LEU A 187 6.82 2.57 -13.24
CA LEU A 187 6.82 3.53 -12.13
C LEU A 187 7.89 3.20 -11.10
N LYS A 188 8.10 1.90 -10.82
CA LYS A 188 9.19 1.44 -9.94
C LYS A 188 10.55 1.85 -10.47
N GLU A 189 10.85 1.51 -11.74
CA GLU A 189 12.12 1.84 -12.38
C GLU A 189 12.40 3.34 -12.34
N LYS A 190 11.46 4.14 -12.84
CA LYS A 190 11.62 5.60 -12.88
C LYS A 190 11.77 6.24 -11.49
N LEU A 191 11.01 5.77 -10.51
CA LEU A 191 11.13 6.28 -9.14
C LEU A 191 12.49 5.91 -8.54
N MET A 192 12.95 4.69 -8.74
CA MET A 192 14.27 4.25 -8.29
C MET A 192 15.39 5.03 -8.99
N ASP A 193 15.30 5.28 -10.29
CA ASP A 193 16.29 6.08 -11.02
C ASP A 193 16.42 7.49 -10.46
N ILE A 194 15.31 8.13 -10.12
CA ILE A 194 15.33 9.42 -9.42
C ILE A 194 16.00 9.28 -8.04
N GLN A 195 15.61 8.28 -7.25
CA GLN A 195 16.14 8.05 -5.89
C GLN A 195 17.65 7.78 -5.88
N TYR A 196 18.14 7.02 -6.85
CA TYR A 196 19.56 6.66 -6.96
C TYR A 196 20.39 7.63 -7.81
N ASN A 197 19.82 8.76 -8.22
CA ASN A 197 20.49 9.77 -9.05
C ASN A 197 20.93 9.27 -10.44
N ASN A 198 20.20 8.31 -11.00
CA ASN A 198 20.39 7.79 -12.36
C ASN A 198 19.61 8.58 -13.41
N ALA A 199 18.61 9.37 -12.98
CA ALA A 199 17.82 10.24 -13.84
C ALA A 199 17.64 11.63 -13.23
N GLU A 200 17.16 12.58 -14.03
CA GLU A 200 16.77 13.91 -13.55
C GLU A 200 15.66 13.81 -12.51
N ASP A 201 15.62 14.77 -11.60
CA ASP A 201 14.59 14.89 -10.56
C ASP A 201 13.69 16.10 -10.86
N PRO A 202 12.62 15.95 -11.65
CA PRO A 202 11.74 17.04 -12.01
C PRO A 202 10.90 17.56 -10.85
N PHE A 203 10.95 16.90 -9.69
CA PHE A 203 10.14 17.19 -8.52
C PHE A 203 10.93 17.86 -7.39
N ASN A 204 12.26 17.94 -7.50
CA ASN A 204 13.17 18.40 -6.44
C ASN A 204 13.04 17.60 -5.13
N TRP A 205 12.88 16.28 -5.24
CA TRP A 205 12.80 15.38 -4.08
C TRP A 205 14.16 15.12 -3.45
N ARG A 206 15.23 15.23 -4.23
CA ARG A 206 16.58 14.99 -3.74
C ARG A 206 17.16 16.24 -3.08
N CYS A 207 17.86 16.03 -1.97
CA CYS A 207 18.61 17.07 -1.29
C CYS A 207 20.09 16.66 -1.22
N LYS A 208 20.97 17.49 -1.76
CA LYS A 208 22.41 17.28 -1.61
C LYS A 208 22.82 17.62 -0.17
N VAL A 209 23.41 16.65 0.54
CA VAL A 209 23.77 16.79 1.96
C VAL A 209 25.23 17.18 2.19
N CYS A 210 26.11 16.98 1.21
CA CYS A 210 27.53 17.39 1.23
C CYS A 210 28.05 17.62 -0.19
N ASP A 211 29.10 18.39 -0.31
CA ASP A 211 29.86 18.60 -1.55
C ASP A 211 30.87 17.47 -1.77
#